data_b710d627b6f7860a7b2310f39fa64d5a
#
_entry.id   b710d627b6f7860a7b2310f39fa64d5a
#
_cell.length_a   1.000
_cell.length_b   1.000
_cell.length_c   1.000
_cell.angle_alpha   90.00
_cell.angle_beta   90.00
_cell.angle_gamma   90.00
#
_symmetry.space_group_name_H-M   'P 1'
#
loop_
_entity.id
_entity.type
_entity.pdbx_description
1 polymer ?
#
loop_
_entity_poly.entity_id
_entity_poly.type
_entity_poly.pdbx_seq_one_letter_code
_entity_poly.pdbx_strand_id
1 'polypeptide(L)'
;MNESFSFGNYDGVCNVIAMVSCPLLGPDGIGKAPQCYARNIDINNTIIFEPATCLIHMAAIIMTAIMLWHVHSKYTAVGRKEMLVFLYTYGVSEFLVMFLDSAVIPTHIKAYLWFTAIYIGLKTALFWALMLIGFVGFQFAEDGTLVSLLMLCISSIVIWVISFAVSAKTFLGGIEDQGGLWFFEFVFPIIMVLIYVVSQVILVIRTLDELWPINDIALGCLSFVAGLILQYGFNNQICENVKHYIDGTFFGTLCTLFAVMMMYKFW
;
A
#
# COMPACT_ATOMS: atom_id res chain seq x y z
N MET A 1 13.43 -24.58 8.48
CA MET A 1 14.54 -23.84 9.10
C MET A 1 13.95 -22.51 9.57
N ASN A 2 13.98 -22.22 10.87
CA ASN A 2 13.44 -20.99 11.43
C ASN A 2 14.39 -19.83 11.11
N GLU A 3 14.25 -19.21 9.96
CA GLU A 3 14.83 -17.88 9.79
C GLU A 3 13.91 -16.92 10.56
N SER A 4 14.40 -16.46 11.70
CA SER A 4 13.71 -15.51 12.55
C SER A 4 13.49 -14.22 11.76
N PHE A 5 12.24 -13.78 11.70
CA PHE A 5 11.87 -12.46 11.21
C PHE A 5 12.62 -11.42 12.05
N SER A 6 13.71 -10.87 11.52
CA SER A 6 14.54 -9.89 12.20
C SER A 6 14.42 -8.53 11.53
N PHE A 7 14.45 -7.47 12.33
CA PHE A 7 14.39 -6.10 11.86
C PHE A 7 15.52 -5.83 10.85
N GLY A 8 15.17 -5.25 9.71
CA GLY A 8 16.15 -4.92 8.65
C GLY A 8 16.56 -6.08 7.76
N ASN A 9 16.08 -7.30 8.00
CA ASN A 9 16.39 -8.46 7.15
C ASN A 9 15.23 -8.80 6.23
N TYR A 10 15.45 -8.69 4.93
CA TYR A 10 14.48 -9.05 3.88
C TYR A 10 14.52 -10.53 3.49
N ASP A 11 15.52 -11.31 3.94
CA ASP A 11 15.66 -12.71 3.53
C ASP A 11 14.42 -13.54 3.88
N GLY A 12 13.95 -13.41 5.12
CA GLY A 12 12.75 -14.13 5.57
C GLY A 12 11.48 -13.69 4.84
N VAL A 13 11.34 -12.41 4.52
CA VAL A 13 10.15 -11.86 3.85
C VAL A 13 10.15 -12.23 2.37
N CYS A 14 11.27 -12.00 1.66
CA CYS A 14 11.38 -12.28 0.22
C CYS A 14 11.35 -13.78 -0.10
N ASN A 15 11.68 -14.65 0.86
CA ASN A 15 11.46 -16.10 0.71
C ASN A 15 9.97 -16.50 0.74
N VAL A 16 9.13 -15.69 1.41
CA VAL A 16 7.71 -15.99 1.57
C VAL A 16 6.88 -15.36 0.45
N ILE A 17 7.15 -14.10 0.09
CA ILE A 17 6.33 -13.35 -0.86
C ILE A 17 7.16 -12.69 -1.96
N ALA A 18 6.53 -12.52 -3.13
CA ALA A 18 7.05 -11.75 -4.25
C ALA A 18 6.75 -10.26 -4.02
N MET A 19 7.65 -9.52 -3.33
CA MET A 19 7.54 -8.07 -3.21
C MET A 19 8.31 -7.39 -4.33
N VAL A 20 7.85 -6.20 -4.75
CA VAL A 20 8.53 -5.37 -5.77
C VAL A 20 9.95 -4.94 -5.38
N SER A 21 10.28 -4.92 -4.08
CA SER A 21 11.62 -4.64 -3.56
C SER A 21 12.58 -5.83 -3.63
N CYS A 22 12.07 -7.07 -3.57
CA CYS A 22 12.89 -8.29 -3.49
C CYS A 22 13.84 -8.52 -4.68
N PRO A 23 13.47 -8.22 -5.94
CA PRO A 23 14.39 -8.32 -7.07
C PRO A 23 15.60 -7.38 -7.00
N LEU A 24 15.51 -6.31 -6.17
CA LEU A 24 16.56 -5.30 -6.01
C LEU A 24 17.44 -5.55 -4.76
N LEU A 25 17.02 -6.46 -3.88
CA LEU A 25 17.66 -6.75 -2.60
C LEU A 25 18.32 -8.13 -2.65
N GLY A 26 19.58 -8.18 -3.05
CA GLY A 26 20.34 -9.43 -3.06
C GLY A 26 21.83 -9.17 -3.15
N PRO A 27 22.68 -10.12 -2.67
CA PRO A 27 24.11 -10.01 -2.88
C PRO A 27 24.39 -10.02 -4.38
N ASP A 28 25.27 -9.15 -4.83
CA ASP A 28 25.74 -9.04 -6.23
C ASP A 28 24.63 -8.69 -7.26
N GLY A 29 23.53 -8.06 -6.85
CA GLY A 29 22.42 -7.69 -7.74
C GLY A 29 21.60 -8.87 -8.25
N ILE A 30 21.78 -10.06 -7.66
CA ILE A 30 20.92 -11.22 -7.89
C ILE A 30 19.73 -11.09 -6.94
N GLY A 31 18.57 -10.74 -7.48
CA GLY A 31 17.34 -10.59 -6.71
C GLY A 31 16.94 -11.88 -6.00
N LYS A 32 16.17 -11.75 -4.93
CA LYS A 32 15.61 -12.88 -4.19
C LYS A 32 14.25 -13.25 -4.77
N ALA A 33 14.08 -14.53 -5.09
CA ALA A 33 12.80 -15.07 -5.55
C ALA A 33 12.10 -15.79 -4.39
N PRO A 34 10.77 -15.69 -4.26
CA PRO A 34 10.00 -16.42 -3.26
C PRO A 34 9.99 -17.92 -3.55
N GLN A 35 9.72 -18.72 -2.51
CA GLN A 35 9.61 -20.19 -2.64
C GLN A 35 8.41 -20.60 -3.49
N CYS A 36 7.31 -19.88 -3.37
CA CYS A 36 6.10 -20.08 -4.15
C CYS A 36 5.56 -18.74 -4.66
N TYR A 37 5.21 -18.71 -5.94
CA TYR A 37 4.61 -17.55 -6.62
C TYR A 37 3.57 -18.01 -7.65
N ALA A 38 2.66 -17.10 -8.04
CA ALA A 38 1.63 -17.40 -9.02
C ALA A 38 2.23 -17.66 -10.41
N ARG A 39 1.59 -18.52 -11.20
CA ARG A 39 2.04 -18.88 -12.55
C ARG A 39 2.01 -17.68 -13.48
N ASN A 40 3.02 -17.61 -14.32
CA ASN A 40 3.11 -16.63 -15.39
C ASN A 40 2.27 -17.06 -16.60
N ILE A 41 1.72 -16.10 -17.32
CA ILE A 41 1.05 -16.30 -18.60
C ILE A 41 1.90 -15.67 -19.69
N ASP A 42 2.15 -16.43 -20.77
CA ASP A 42 2.81 -15.91 -21.97
C ASP A 42 1.73 -15.48 -22.97
N ILE A 43 1.71 -14.20 -23.28
CA ILE A 43 0.81 -13.61 -24.28
C ILE A 43 1.69 -12.93 -25.34
N ASN A 44 1.78 -13.57 -26.52
CA ASN A 44 2.46 -12.98 -27.68
C ASN A 44 3.92 -12.58 -27.42
N ASN A 45 4.72 -13.45 -26.79
CA ASN A 45 6.10 -13.23 -26.35
C ASN A 45 6.27 -12.21 -25.20
N THR A 46 5.18 -11.81 -24.54
CA THR A 46 5.24 -11.01 -23.33
C THR A 46 4.82 -11.88 -22.15
N ILE A 47 5.73 -12.09 -21.21
CA ILE A 47 5.44 -12.83 -19.99
C ILE A 47 4.82 -11.87 -18.99
N ILE A 48 3.58 -12.17 -18.59
CA ILE A 48 2.88 -11.45 -17.51
C ILE A 48 3.01 -12.29 -16.26
N PHE A 49 3.66 -11.72 -15.25
CA PHE A 49 3.75 -12.32 -13.92
C PHE A 49 2.46 -12.05 -13.16
N GLU A 50 2.05 -12.96 -12.30
CA GLU A 50 0.93 -12.83 -11.37
C GLU A 50 -0.36 -12.23 -11.99
N PRO A 51 -0.92 -12.81 -13.06
CA PRO A 51 -2.05 -12.22 -13.78
C PRO A 51 -3.30 -12.03 -12.91
N ALA A 52 -3.49 -12.87 -11.88
CA ALA A 52 -4.60 -12.74 -10.94
C ALA A 52 -4.46 -11.45 -10.11
N THR A 53 -3.26 -11.15 -9.60
CA THR A 53 -2.95 -9.92 -8.86
C THR A 53 -3.10 -8.70 -9.76
N CYS A 54 -2.66 -8.78 -11.01
CA CYS A 54 -2.86 -7.72 -12.01
C CYS A 54 -4.36 -7.41 -12.22
N LEU A 55 -5.24 -8.41 -12.27
CA LEU A 55 -6.69 -8.22 -12.37
C LEU A 55 -7.27 -7.50 -11.15
N ILE A 56 -6.79 -7.79 -9.93
CA ILE A 56 -7.23 -7.08 -8.72
C ILE A 56 -6.76 -5.63 -8.73
N HIS A 57 -5.52 -5.33 -9.17
CA HIS A 57 -5.07 -3.95 -9.33
C HIS A 57 -5.93 -3.17 -10.34
N MET A 58 -6.31 -3.78 -11.46
CA MET A 58 -7.25 -3.16 -12.40
C MET A 58 -8.61 -2.90 -11.75
N ALA A 59 -9.14 -3.85 -10.99
CA ALA A 59 -10.39 -3.66 -10.24
C ALA A 59 -10.25 -2.52 -9.21
N ALA A 60 -9.11 -2.43 -8.51
CA ALA A 60 -8.82 -1.35 -7.56
C ALA A 60 -8.79 0.03 -8.24
N ILE A 61 -8.19 0.14 -9.42
CA ILE A 61 -8.18 1.38 -10.21
C ILE A 61 -9.59 1.78 -10.63
N ILE A 62 -10.40 0.84 -11.13
CA ILE A 62 -11.78 1.09 -11.53
C ILE A 62 -12.63 1.54 -10.32
N MET A 63 -12.52 0.83 -9.19
CA MET A 63 -13.24 1.19 -7.97
C MET A 63 -12.80 2.55 -7.43
N THR A 64 -11.52 2.87 -7.52
CA THR A 64 -10.99 4.19 -7.14
C THR A 64 -11.56 5.29 -8.03
N ALA A 65 -11.67 5.06 -9.34
CA ALA A 65 -12.29 6.01 -10.27
C ALA A 65 -13.77 6.26 -9.93
N ILE A 66 -14.52 5.21 -9.55
CA ILE A 66 -15.91 5.32 -9.10
C ILE A 66 -16.00 6.13 -7.81
N MET A 67 -15.14 5.82 -6.82
CA MET A 67 -15.08 6.56 -5.55
C MET A 67 -14.72 8.03 -5.78
N LEU A 68 -13.74 8.33 -6.63
CA LEU A 68 -13.38 9.70 -7.02
C LEU A 68 -14.56 10.46 -7.60
N TRP A 69 -15.31 9.84 -8.49
CA TRP A 69 -16.51 10.47 -9.07
C TRP A 69 -17.57 10.75 -8.01
N HIS A 70 -17.84 9.81 -7.12
CA HIS A 70 -18.78 9.99 -6.01
C HIS A 70 -18.34 11.09 -5.06
N VAL A 71 -17.08 11.11 -4.62
CA VAL A 71 -16.53 12.16 -3.75
C VAL A 71 -16.61 13.52 -4.44
N HIS A 72 -16.29 13.58 -5.73
CA HIS A 72 -16.38 14.83 -6.50
C HIS A 72 -17.81 15.39 -6.55
N SER A 73 -18.82 14.53 -6.59
CA SER A 73 -20.23 14.95 -6.62
C SER A 73 -20.79 15.44 -5.28
N LYS A 74 -20.12 15.13 -4.15
CA LYS A 74 -20.55 15.51 -2.78
C LYS A 74 -20.03 16.89 -2.37
N TYR A 75 -20.62 17.96 -2.89
CA TYR A 75 -20.10 19.32 -2.73
C TYR A 75 -20.02 19.84 -1.28
N THR A 76 -20.86 19.34 -0.39
CA THR A 76 -20.98 19.80 1.00
C THR A 76 -20.31 18.90 2.03
N ALA A 77 -19.64 17.82 1.60
CA ALA A 77 -19.03 16.87 2.52
C ALA A 77 -17.72 17.43 3.12
N VAL A 78 -17.56 17.24 4.43
CA VAL A 78 -16.38 17.62 5.21
C VAL A 78 -15.15 16.85 4.72
N GLY A 79 -14.02 17.51 4.57
CA GLY A 79 -12.77 16.86 4.12
C GLY A 79 -12.79 16.34 2.69
N ARG A 80 -13.71 16.82 1.84
CA ARG A 80 -13.85 16.34 0.44
C ARG A 80 -12.59 16.45 -0.38
N LYS A 81 -11.91 17.59 -0.30
CA LYS A 81 -10.71 17.85 -1.11
C LYS A 81 -9.53 17.01 -0.64
N GLU A 82 -9.42 16.83 0.66
CA GLU A 82 -8.41 15.97 1.29
C GLU A 82 -8.61 14.50 0.89
N MET A 83 -9.87 14.04 0.89
CA MET A 83 -10.24 12.71 0.43
C MET A 83 -9.93 12.50 -1.06
N LEU A 84 -10.17 13.52 -1.90
CA LEU A 84 -9.79 13.45 -3.31
C LEU A 84 -8.28 13.30 -3.49
N VAL A 85 -7.45 14.04 -2.74
CA VAL A 85 -5.98 13.89 -2.80
C VAL A 85 -5.56 12.48 -2.42
N PHE A 86 -6.14 11.91 -1.37
CA PHE A 86 -5.87 10.53 -0.96
C PHE A 86 -6.22 9.53 -2.05
N LEU A 87 -7.43 9.59 -2.60
CA LEU A 87 -7.89 8.65 -3.64
C LEU A 87 -7.08 8.79 -4.94
N TYR A 88 -6.67 10.01 -5.33
CA TYR A 88 -5.77 10.20 -6.47
C TYR A 88 -4.41 9.54 -6.22
N THR A 89 -3.84 9.74 -5.03
CA THR A 89 -2.54 9.13 -4.66
C THR A 89 -2.65 7.61 -4.62
N TYR A 90 -3.76 7.07 -4.07
CA TYR A 90 -4.04 5.63 -4.06
C TYR A 90 -4.15 5.08 -5.49
N GLY A 91 -4.94 5.70 -6.36
CA GLY A 91 -5.08 5.27 -7.75
C GLY A 91 -3.76 5.29 -8.53
N VAL A 92 -2.92 6.30 -8.32
CA VAL A 92 -1.59 6.36 -8.94
C VAL A 92 -0.67 5.26 -8.39
N SER A 93 -0.73 4.97 -7.08
CA SER A 93 0.08 3.89 -6.49
C SER A 93 -0.34 2.52 -6.99
N GLU A 94 -1.66 2.25 -7.12
CA GLU A 94 -2.19 1.01 -7.70
C GLU A 94 -1.80 0.84 -9.17
N PHE A 95 -1.83 1.93 -9.93
CA PHE A 95 -1.39 1.91 -11.32
C PHE A 95 0.11 1.56 -11.45
N LEU A 96 0.96 2.13 -10.61
CA LEU A 96 2.40 1.84 -10.65
C LEU A 96 2.72 0.41 -10.21
N VAL A 97 2.11 -0.06 -9.12
CA VAL A 97 2.38 -1.41 -8.61
C VAL A 97 1.88 -2.47 -9.58
N MET A 98 0.78 -2.25 -10.28
CA MET A 98 0.30 -3.15 -11.33
C MET A 98 1.37 -3.44 -12.40
N PHE A 99 2.13 -2.41 -12.83
CA PHE A 99 3.22 -2.60 -13.81
C PHE A 99 4.46 -3.24 -13.19
N LEU A 100 4.71 -3.04 -11.92
CA LEU A 100 5.85 -3.62 -11.21
C LEU A 100 5.61 -5.12 -10.92
N ASP A 101 4.45 -5.48 -10.37
CA ASP A 101 4.09 -6.86 -10.04
C ASP A 101 3.91 -7.72 -11.30
N SER A 102 3.30 -7.17 -12.35
CA SER A 102 3.16 -7.86 -13.62
C SER A 102 4.47 -8.01 -14.40
N ALA A 103 5.58 -7.42 -13.88
CA ALA A 103 6.91 -7.38 -14.51
C ALA A 103 6.90 -6.89 -15.97
N VAL A 104 5.92 -6.08 -16.35
CA VAL A 104 5.91 -5.35 -17.64
C VAL A 104 7.17 -4.49 -17.73
N ILE A 105 7.64 -3.95 -16.60
CA ILE A 105 8.96 -3.34 -16.48
C ILE A 105 9.95 -4.43 -16.03
N PRO A 106 10.87 -4.90 -16.89
CA PRO A 106 11.77 -5.99 -16.53
C PRO A 106 12.67 -5.62 -15.33
N THR A 107 12.82 -6.53 -14.39
CA THR A 107 13.53 -6.31 -13.12
C THR A 107 15.03 -6.00 -13.29
N HIS A 108 15.63 -6.42 -14.42
CA HIS A 108 17.06 -6.19 -14.72
C HIS A 108 17.37 -4.81 -15.28
N ILE A 109 16.35 -3.99 -15.60
CA ILE A 109 16.54 -2.64 -16.16
C ILE A 109 16.66 -1.63 -15.02
N LYS A 110 17.57 -0.67 -15.12
CA LYS A 110 17.70 0.42 -14.15
C LYS A 110 16.40 1.21 -13.90
N ALA A 111 15.51 1.24 -14.90
CA ALA A 111 14.19 1.87 -14.74
C ALA A 111 13.37 1.21 -13.64
N TYR A 112 13.41 -0.14 -13.50
CA TYR A 112 12.69 -0.85 -12.47
C TYR A 112 13.02 -0.34 -11.06
N LEU A 113 14.30 -0.11 -10.77
CA LEU A 113 14.76 0.46 -9.51
C LEU A 113 14.10 1.80 -9.20
N TRP A 114 14.07 2.71 -10.19
CA TRP A 114 13.50 4.04 -10.00
C TRP A 114 11.97 3.99 -9.80
N PHE A 115 11.27 3.17 -10.59
CA PHE A 115 9.83 3.00 -10.45
C PHE A 115 9.47 2.35 -9.10
N THR A 116 10.25 1.37 -8.64
CA THR A 116 10.06 0.76 -7.31
C THR A 116 10.29 1.77 -6.19
N ALA A 117 11.35 2.58 -6.27
CA ALA A 117 11.60 3.63 -5.28
C ALA A 117 10.49 4.69 -5.26
N ILE A 118 9.97 5.11 -6.43
CA ILE A 118 8.82 6.02 -6.55
C ILE A 118 7.58 5.40 -5.91
N TYR A 119 7.30 4.12 -6.18
CA TYR A 119 6.16 3.41 -5.63
C TYR A 119 6.22 3.31 -4.09
N ILE A 120 7.38 2.93 -3.52
CA ILE A 120 7.55 2.85 -2.05
C ILE A 120 7.34 4.22 -1.42
N GLY A 121 7.86 5.28 -2.04
CA GLY A 121 7.61 6.65 -1.61
C GLY A 121 6.12 7.01 -1.64
N LEU A 122 5.40 6.71 -2.74
CA LEU A 122 3.97 6.97 -2.87
C LEU A 122 3.15 6.21 -1.84
N LYS A 123 3.46 4.93 -1.63
CA LYS A 123 2.83 4.09 -0.59
C LYS A 123 3.02 4.72 0.79
N THR A 124 4.23 5.17 1.11
CA THR A 124 4.52 5.82 2.39
C THR A 124 3.76 7.14 2.55
N ALA A 125 3.72 7.97 1.50
CA ALA A 125 2.97 9.23 1.50
C ALA A 125 1.46 9.01 1.62
N LEU A 126 0.94 7.91 1.03
CA LEU A 126 -0.46 7.52 1.12
C LEU A 126 -0.86 7.21 2.57
N PHE A 127 -0.06 6.43 3.31
CA PHE A 127 -0.33 6.15 4.72
C PHE A 127 -0.20 7.39 5.60
N TRP A 128 0.73 8.30 5.28
CA TRP A 128 0.82 9.60 5.93
C TRP A 128 -0.43 10.44 5.69
N ALA A 129 -0.89 10.54 4.44
CA ALA A 129 -2.12 11.24 4.10
C ALA A 129 -3.35 10.65 4.80
N LEU A 130 -3.43 9.30 4.88
CA LEU A 130 -4.48 8.60 5.62
C LEU A 130 -4.54 9.04 7.08
N MET A 131 -3.38 9.08 7.76
CA MET A 131 -3.28 9.56 9.13
C MET A 131 -3.77 11.01 9.28
N LEU A 132 -3.35 11.90 8.38
CA LEU A 132 -3.76 13.31 8.41
C LEU A 132 -5.27 13.48 8.18
N ILE A 133 -5.86 12.73 7.26
CA ILE A 133 -7.31 12.71 7.04
C ILE A 133 -8.05 12.28 8.32
N GLY A 134 -7.47 11.36 9.09
CA GLY A 134 -7.98 11.00 10.41
C GLY A 134 -8.14 12.19 11.36
N PHE A 135 -7.33 13.21 11.23
CA PHE A 135 -7.39 14.43 12.06
C PHE A 135 -8.32 15.51 11.50
N VAL A 136 -8.68 15.46 10.22
CA VAL A 136 -9.58 16.47 9.60
C VAL A 136 -10.94 16.50 10.32
N GLY A 137 -11.46 15.34 10.73
CA GLY A 137 -12.72 15.25 11.46
C GLY A 137 -12.73 15.96 12.82
N PHE A 138 -11.56 16.24 13.42
CA PHE A 138 -11.45 17.02 14.67
C PHE A 138 -11.49 18.53 14.44
N GLN A 139 -11.55 18.98 13.20
CA GLN A 139 -11.62 20.40 12.81
C GLN A 139 -10.52 21.30 13.42
N PHE A 140 -9.31 20.75 13.58
CA PHE A 140 -8.15 21.57 13.99
C PHE A 140 -7.81 22.67 12.99
N ALA A 141 -8.10 22.45 11.71
CA ALA A 141 -8.09 23.42 10.64
C ALA A 141 -9.41 23.32 9.89
N GLU A 142 -9.91 24.44 9.37
CA GLU A 142 -11.10 24.42 8.51
C GLU A 142 -10.81 23.52 7.29
N ASP A 143 -11.63 22.52 7.10
CA ASP A 143 -11.51 21.56 6.00
C ASP A 143 -11.72 22.23 4.62
N GLY A 144 -11.07 21.69 3.60
CA GLY A 144 -11.15 22.21 2.24
C GLY A 144 -10.53 23.60 2.03
N THR A 145 -9.91 24.21 3.07
CA THR A 145 -9.17 25.47 2.94
C THR A 145 -7.82 25.25 2.25
N LEU A 146 -7.27 26.32 1.71
CA LEU A 146 -5.94 26.27 1.10
C LEU A 146 -4.87 25.82 2.10
N VAL A 147 -5.00 26.21 3.37
CA VAL A 147 -4.07 25.89 4.45
C VAL A 147 -4.09 24.39 4.75
N SER A 148 -5.28 23.80 4.94
CA SER A 148 -5.44 22.35 5.18
C SER A 148 -4.85 21.52 4.03
N LEU A 149 -5.16 21.88 2.79
CA LEU A 149 -4.65 21.19 1.60
C LEU A 149 -3.13 21.34 1.44
N LEU A 150 -2.58 22.55 1.66
CA LEU A 150 -1.13 22.75 1.59
C LEU A 150 -0.41 21.98 2.68
N MET A 151 -0.92 21.95 3.89
CA MET A 151 -0.37 21.14 4.99
C MET A 151 -0.33 19.67 4.60
N LEU A 152 -1.44 19.11 4.09
CA LEU A 152 -1.53 17.73 3.65
C LEU A 152 -0.57 17.44 2.48
N CYS A 153 -0.60 18.26 1.42
CA CYS A 153 0.22 18.02 0.23
C CYS A 153 1.71 18.21 0.51
N ILE A 154 2.12 19.30 1.17
CA ILE A 154 3.54 19.58 1.43
C ILE A 154 4.12 18.51 2.36
N SER A 155 3.43 18.17 3.46
CA SER A 155 3.94 17.14 4.37
C SER A 155 4.02 15.76 3.70
N SER A 156 3.03 15.39 2.87
CA SER A 156 3.04 14.14 2.11
C SER A 156 4.19 14.09 1.09
N ILE A 157 4.48 15.22 0.41
CA ILE A 157 5.62 15.33 -0.51
C ILE A 157 6.95 15.20 0.25
N VAL A 158 7.09 15.81 1.41
CA VAL A 158 8.30 15.68 2.25
C VAL A 158 8.55 14.22 2.63
N ILE A 159 7.52 13.53 3.13
CA ILE A 159 7.61 12.11 3.48
C ILE A 159 7.92 11.25 2.25
N TRP A 160 7.28 11.55 1.11
CA TRP A 160 7.56 10.89 -0.16
C TRP A 160 9.04 11.02 -0.55
N VAL A 161 9.61 12.24 -0.51
CA VAL A 161 11.01 12.50 -0.86
C VAL A 161 11.96 11.74 0.05
N ILE A 162 11.70 11.74 1.37
CA ILE A 162 12.54 11.03 2.35
C ILE A 162 12.52 9.52 2.06
N SER A 163 11.34 8.92 1.93
CA SER A 163 11.19 7.48 1.66
C SER A 163 11.78 7.09 0.30
N PHE A 164 11.54 7.90 -0.73
CA PHE A 164 12.14 7.72 -2.05
C PHE A 164 13.68 7.76 -1.99
N ALA A 165 14.26 8.75 -1.29
CA ALA A 165 15.71 8.89 -1.19
C ALA A 165 16.35 7.71 -0.44
N VAL A 166 15.72 7.24 0.64
CA VAL A 166 16.17 6.05 1.39
C VAL A 166 16.11 4.81 0.50
N SER A 167 14.97 4.57 -0.16
CA SER A 167 14.78 3.41 -1.05
C SER A 167 15.78 3.41 -2.21
N ALA A 168 15.91 4.55 -2.91
CA ALA A 168 16.83 4.66 -4.03
C ALA A 168 18.29 4.45 -3.60
N LYS A 169 18.73 5.00 -2.48
CA LYS A 169 20.09 4.80 -1.96
C LYS A 169 20.35 3.35 -1.56
N THR A 170 19.36 2.68 -0.94
CA THR A 170 19.47 1.26 -0.58
C THR A 170 19.61 0.40 -1.84
N PHE A 171 18.81 0.64 -2.86
CA PHE A 171 18.87 -0.14 -4.12
C PHE A 171 20.11 0.13 -4.94
N LEU A 172 20.72 1.32 -4.83
CA LEU A 172 21.98 1.65 -5.49
C LEU A 172 23.22 1.13 -4.74
N GLY A 173 23.04 0.39 -3.62
CA GLY A 173 24.15 -0.11 -2.78
C GLY A 173 24.88 0.99 -1.99
N GLY A 174 24.28 2.18 -1.88
CA GLY A 174 24.87 3.29 -1.11
C GLY A 174 24.64 3.20 0.40
N ILE A 175 23.75 2.32 0.84
CA ILE A 175 23.45 2.04 2.25
C ILE A 175 23.46 0.52 2.40
N GLU A 176 24.40 -0.01 3.17
CA GLU A 176 24.50 -1.45 3.46
C GLU A 176 23.38 -1.91 4.40
N ASP A 177 22.92 -1.02 5.28
CA ASP A 177 21.83 -1.30 6.22
C ASP A 177 20.45 -1.11 5.55
N GLN A 178 19.71 -2.21 5.40
CA GLN A 178 18.37 -2.24 4.85
C GLN A 178 17.28 -1.80 5.86
N GLY A 179 17.66 -1.48 7.10
CA GLY A 179 16.73 -1.14 8.19
C GLY A 179 15.86 0.09 7.88
N GLY A 180 16.41 1.09 7.19
CA GLY A 180 15.66 2.29 6.78
C GLY A 180 14.53 1.96 5.79
N LEU A 181 14.82 1.16 4.77
CA LEU A 181 13.83 0.68 3.80
C LEU A 181 12.77 -0.17 4.49
N TRP A 182 13.20 -1.10 5.36
CA TRP A 182 12.31 -1.97 6.14
C TRP A 182 11.36 -1.17 7.04
N PHE A 183 11.86 -0.08 7.66
CA PHE A 183 11.02 0.82 8.46
C PHE A 183 9.90 1.45 7.62
N PHE A 184 10.23 2.04 6.45
CA PHE A 184 9.22 2.68 5.60
C PHE A 184 8.25 1.70 4.95
N GLU A 185 8.67 0.47 4.71
CA GLU A 185 7.85 -0.53 4.03
C GLU A 185 6.88 -1.25 4.98
N PHE A 186 7.28 -1.48 6.25
CA PHE A 186 6.52 -2.28 7.22
C PHE A 186 6.08 -1.49 8.45
N VAL A 187 7.00 -0.85 9.18
CA VAL A 187 6.69 -0.24 10.47
C VAL A 187 5.87 1.02 10.30
N PHE A 188 6.30 1.90 9.42
CA PHE A 188 5.66 3.19 9.20
C PHE A 188 4.18 3.04 8.81
N PRO A 189 3.78 2.20 7.83
CA PRO A 189 2.38 1.98 7.49
C PRO A 189 1.53 1.51 8.67
N ILE A 190 2.04 0.57 9.47
CA ILE A 190 1.32 0.05 10.63
C ILE A 190 1.07 1.16 11.66
N ILE A 191 2.08 1.98 11.96
CA ILE A 191 1.94 3.09 12.90
C ILE A 191 0.90 4.10 12.39
N MET A 192 0.94 4.47 11.10
CA MET A 192 0.01 5.44 10.52
C MET A 192 -1.44 4.92 10.55
N VAL A 193 -1.66 3.65 10.22
CA VAL A 193 -2.98 3.01 10.29
C VAL A 193 -3.49 2.97 11.73
N LEU A 194 -2.64 2.63 12.71
CA LEU A 194 -3.02 2.64 14.12
C LEU A 194 -3.46 4.02 14.59
N ILE A 195 -2.70 5.07 14.27
CA ILE A 195 -3.06 6.45 14.62
C ILE A 195 -4.38 6.84 13.95
N TYR A 196 -4.57 6.49 12.67
CA TYR A 196 -5.83 6.72 11.96
C TYR A 196 -7.01 6.04 12.66
N VAL A 197 -6.93 4.74 12.94
CA VAL A 197 -8.01 3.98 13.58
C VAL A 197 -8.35 4.54 14.96
N VAL A 198 -7.34 4.82 15.79
CA VAL A 198 -7.54 5.41 17.12
C VAL A 198 -8.22 6.77 17.01
N SER A 199 -7.76 7.63 16.10
CA SER A 199 -8.36 8.94 15.89
C SER A 199 -9.83 8.84 15.45
N GLN A 200 -10.17 7.94 14.52
CA GLN A 200 -11.55 7.75 14.06
C GLN A 200 -12.45 7.19 15.15
N VAL A 201 -11.99 6.23 15.93
CA VAL A 201 -12.75 5.69 17.07
C VAL A 201 -13.03 6.78 18.11
N ILE A 202 -12.04 7.61 18.44
CA ILE A 202 -12.23 8.75 19.35
C ILE A 202 -13.23 9.74 18.77
N LEU A 203 -13.14 10.05 17.47
CA LEU A 203 -14.05 10.94 16.78
C LEU A 203 -15.50 10.44 16.89
N VAL A 204 -15.76 9.18 16.58
CA VAL A 204 -17.11 8.60 16.65
C VAL A 204 -17.65 8.63 18.07
N ILE A 205 -16.86 8.20 19.07
CA ILE A 205 -17.32 8.14 20.46
C ILE A 205 -17.58 9.54 21.05
N ARG A 206 -16.81 10.57 20.63
CA ARG A 206 -16.89 11.90 21.21
C ARG A 206 -17.83 12.86 20.49
N THR A 207 -18.07 12.65 19.20
CA THR A 207 -18.76 13.63 18.34
C THR A 207 -20.03 13.08 17.68
N LEU A 208 -20.17 11.75 17.54
CA LEU A 208 -21.36 11.16 16.94
C LEU A 208 -22.27 10.59 18.04
N ASP A 209 -23.58 10.84 17.92
CA ASP A 209 -24.59 10.26 18.80
C ASP A 209 -24.87 8.78 18.49
N GLU A 210 -24.46 8.32 17.28
CA GLU A 210 -24.67 6.95 16.82
C GLU A 210 -23.32 6.20 16.68
N LEU A 211 -23.29 4.95 17.17
CA LEU A 211 -22.08 4.11 17.18
C LEU A 211 -21.93 3.19 15.95
N TRP A 212 -22.92 3.15 15.05
CA TRP A 212 -22.87 2.25 13.90
C TRP A 212 -21.66 2.48 12.97
N PRO A 213 -21.09 3.71 12.81
CA PRO A 213 -19.90 3.91 11.97
C PRO A 213 -18.65 3.19 12.49
N ILE A 214 -18.60 2.83 13.79
CA ILE A 214 -17.51 2.01 14.35
C ILE A 214 -17.40 0.67 13.63
N ASN A 215 -18.54 0.11 13.19
CA ASN A 215 -18.55 -1.15 12.46
C ASN A 215 -17.80 -1.05 11.12
N ASP A 216 -17.92 0.06 10.40
CA ASP A 216 -17.21 0.28 9.14
C ASP A 216 -15.70 0.41 9.37
N ILE A 217 -15.29 1.11 10.44
CA ILE A 217 -13.87 1.21 10.84
C ILE A 217 -13.34 -0.18 11.23
N ALA A 218 -14.10 -0.94 12.03
CA ALA A 218 -13.69 -2.27 12.46
C ALA A 218 -13.57 -3.24 11.29
N LEU A 219 -14.51 -3.24 10.35
CA LEU A 219 -14.45 -4.07 9.13
C LEU A 219 -13.26 -3.69 8.25
N GLY A 220 -12.98 -2.39 8.07
CA GLY A 220 -11.81 -1.93 7.33
C GLY A 220 -10.50 -2.38 7.98
N CYS A 221 -10.38 -2.21 9.30
CA CYS A 221 -9.21 -2.64 10.07
C CYS A 221 -9.02 -4.16 10.04
N LEU A 222 -10.08 -4.94 10.26
CA LEU A 222 -10.05 -6.40 10.19
C LEU A 222 -9.65 -6.89 8.80
N SER A 223 -10.17 -6.27 7.76
CA SER A 223 -9.79 -6.61 6.38
C SER A 223 -8.31 -6.33 6.13
N PHE A 224 -7.80 -5.17 6.53
CA PHE A 224 -6.39 -4.83 6.38
C PHE A 224 -5.48 -5.82 7.11
N VAL A 225 -5.78 -6.14 8.37
CA VAL A 225 -5.04 -7.13 9.16
C VAL A 225 -5.13 -8.53 8.56
N ALA A 226 -6.31 -8.94 8.11
CA ALA A 226 -6.49 -10.23 7.42
C ALA A 226 -5.64 -10.31 6.14
N GLY A 227 -5.59 -9.22 5.37
CA GLY A 227 -4.73 -9.12 4.19
C GLY A 227 -3.26 -9.32 4.52
N LEU A 228 -2.75 -8.66 5.57
CA LEU A 228 -1.36 -8.85 6.03
C LEU A 228 -1.10 -10.30 6.47
N ILE A 229 -2.01 -10.91 7.21
CA ILE A 229 -1.87 -12.29 7.67
C ILE A 229 -1.85 -13.27 6.48
N LEU A 230 -2.75 -13.09 5.51
CA LEU A 230 -2.82 -13.94 4.32
C LEU A 230 -1.57 -13.78 3.45
N GLN A 231 -1.10 -12.54 3.29
CA GLN A 231 0.06 -12.23 2.46
C GLN A 231 1.36 -12.71 3.08
N TYR A 232 1.61 -12.44 4.36
CA TYR A 232 2.89 -12.75 5.02
C TYR A 232 2.91 -14.10 5.75
N GLY A 233 1.75 -14.56 6.27
CA GLY A 233 1.68 -15.78 7.07
C GLY A 233 1.30 -17.02 6.28
N PHE A 234 0.42 -16.88 5.29
CA PHE A 234 -0.18 -18.03 4.59
C PHE A 234 0.16 -18.10 3.10
N ASN A 235 1.02 -17.23 2.56
CA ASN A 235 1.33 -17.18 1.13
C ASN A 235 1.71 -18.55 0.54
N ASN A 236 2.69 -19.24 1.13
CA ASN A 236 3.16 -20.52 0.63
C ASN A 236 2.06 -21.60 0.67
N GLN A 237 1.27 -21.64 1.75
CA GLN A 237 0.17 -22.61 1.87
C GLN A 237 -0.93 -22.35 0.84
N ILE A 238 -1.29 -21.08 0.61
CA ILE A 238 -2.27 -20.69 -0.40
C ILE A 238 -1.76 -21.07 -1.78
N CYS A 239 -0.55 -20.65 -2.11
CA CYS A 239 0.08 -20.87 -3.40
C CYS A 239 0.18 -22.36 -3.76
N GLU A 240 0.60 -23.23 -2.82
CA GLU A 240 0.70 -24.68 -3.04
C GLU A 240 -0.68 -25.34 -3.18
N ASN A 241 -1.65 -24.99 -2.30
CA ASN A 241 -3.00 -25.56 -2.33
C ASN A 241 -3.75 -25.22 -3.62
N VAL A 242 -3.56 -24.03 -4.17
CA VAL A 242 -4.22 -23.56 -5.40
C VAL A 242 -3.37 -23.88 -6.65
N LYS A 243 -2.33 -24.72 -6.52
CA LYS A 243 -1.46 -25.15 -7.64
C LYS A 243 -0.85 -23.97 -8.42
N HIS A 244 -0.42 -22.93 -7.72
CA HIS A 244 0.20 -21.71 -8.25
C HIS A 244 -0.70 -20.82 -9.14
N TYR A 245 -2.02 -20.92 -9.03
CA TYR A 245 -2.89 -19.99 -9.76
C TYR A 245 -3.04 -18.63 -9.06
N ILE A 246 -3.04 -18.64 -7.73
CA ILE A 246 -3.25 -17.46 -6.86
C ILE A 246 -2.26 -17.59 -5.71
N ASP A 247 -1.77 -16.46 -5.23
CA ASP A 247 -0.86 -16.37 -4.09
C ASP A 247 -1.43 -15.46 -2.98
N GLY A 248 -0.66 -15.25 -1.92
CA GLY A 248 -1.06 -14.38 -0.81
C GLY A 248 -1.11 -12.91 -1.20
N THR A 249 -0.35 -12.48 -2.21
CA THR A 249 -0.34 -11.10 -2.71
C THR A 249 -1.70 -10.71 -3.29
N PHE A 250 -2.34 -11.62 -4.03
CA PHE A 250 -3.71 -11.44 -4.51
C PHE A 250 -4.69 -11.14 -3.38
N PHE A 251 -4.67 -11.93 -2.31
CA PHE A 251 -5.57 -11.71 -1.16
C PHE A 251 -5.20 -10.45 -0.37
N GLY A 252 -3.91 -10.16 -0.22
CA GLY A 252 -3.45 -8.92 0.41
C GLY A 252 -3.98 -7.68 -0.30
N THR A 253 -3.86 -7.63 -1.62
CA THR A 253 -4.36 -6.53 -2.45
C THR A 253 -5.89 -6.43 -2.39
N LEU A 254 -6.61 -7.56 -2.49
CA LEU A 254 -8.07 -7.61 -2.38
C LEU A 254 -8.55 -7.07 -1.03
N CYS A 255 -7.93 -7.50 0.07
CA CYS A 255 -8.27 -7.04 1.41
C CYS A 255 -7.94 -5.56 1.63
N THR A 256 -6.85 -5.07 1.04
CA THR A 256 -6.49 -3.64 1.07
C THR A 256 -7.49 -2.80 0.30
N LEU A 257 -7.93 -3.22 -0.89
CA LEU A 257 -8.99 -2.57 -1.64
C LEU A 257 -10.28 -2.49 -0.80
N PHE A 258 -10.67 -3.59 -0.16
CA PHE A 258 -11.85 -3.60 0.70
C PHE A 258 -11.70 -2.66 1.90
N ALA A 259 -10.53 -2.58 2.52
CA ALA A 259 -10.26 -1.63 3.60
C ALA A 259 -10.40 -0.18 3.14
N VAL A 260 -9.90 0.17 1.95
CA VAL A 260 -10.05 1.51 1.35
C VAL A 260 -11.53 1.80 1.04
N MET A 261 -12.30 0.82 0.57
CA MET A 261 -13.74 0.96 0.34
C MET A 261 -14.50 1.19 1.67
N MET A 262 -14.13 0.50 2.76
CA MET A 262 -14.73 0.74 4.08
C MET A 262 -14.37 2.12 4.64
N MET A 263 -13.14 2.57 4.45
CA MET A 263 -12.73 3.93 4.80
C MET A 263 -13.55 4.98 4.02
N TYR A 264 -13.73 4.78 2.72
CA TYR A 264 -14.58 5.63 1.89
C TYR A 264 -16.04 5.62 2.33
N LYS A 265 -16.58 4.47 2.69
CA LYS A 265 -17.97 4.33 3.18
C LYS A 265 -18.15 5.03 4.53
N PHE A 266 -17.16 4.93 5.40
CA PHE A 266 -17.15 5.64 6.68
C PHE A 266 -17.15 7.16 6.49
N TRP A 267 -16.35 7.68 5.55
CA TRP A 267 -16.31 9.11 5.20
C TRP A 267 -17.62 9.57 4.58
#